data_98d42e5b1e0e5e68133faf0d389b9b16
#
_entry.id   98d42e5b1e0e5e68133faf0d389b9b16
#
_cell.length_a   1.000
_cell.length_b   1.000
_cell.length_c   1.000
_cell.angle_alpha   90.00
_cell.angle_beta   90.00
_cell.angle_gamma   90.00
#
_symmetry.space_group_name_H-M   'P 1'
#
loop_
_entity.id
_entity.type
_entity.pdbx_description
1 polymer ?
#
loop_
_entity_poly.entity_id
_entity_poly.type
_entity_poly.pdbx_seq_one_letter_code
_entity_poly.pdbx_strand_id
1 'polypeptide(L)'
;MSNDVEKRINDDLQAFSQDTVTFMQRRPPKTDAAGNPTTGATLFSQEAIDSKAFIAARDSQRMHILQGEGGETRAAIASNDRAENLVDTFKYNKLADIESAGLMQATLAESPWSDDYWAIYKGILGARYADPSFPASADWKANHDYIRSNPASAILTSGSASRINKLSPAEKYDALVGDANESLTKAGWAEGKSYYDMHGEVESWMGICHGWAPGAYMLGRPLKAVTVKTPNNVPITFYPSDIKALASLLWANVAPATRFIGGRCNDKEPATDSATGRTTSSQCFDTNPGTWHLAVVNQIGVSKRSMVLDVTYDYEVWNQPTYAYSYRYFDPQTRKYKSKLDEAMISMASFTADKFRAFRSPNTKFVVGIQMTVSYVVETRPSHREEDNPSHDAIQQATYYYDLELDADKKIIGGEWYQNLHPDFLWTPAKSARAQTAYDAQATGSWAQGSPLPQAWRTAAQSASKSQSAPLAAIVEHLIKFSRAGSTPVPAPTPAPTPVPTPTPTPTPIPTPVPTPTPTPTPRPTPTPTPAPTPAPAPRPMTWWERLLARLLGR
;
A
#
# COMPACT_ATOMS: atom_id res chain seq x y z
N MET A 1 26.11 20.64 -9.77
CA MET A 1 24.64 20.37 -9.73
C MET A 1 24.34 18.88 -9.67
N SER A 2 25.09 18.01 -10.33
CA SER A 2 24.84 16.56 -10.37
C SER A 2 24.99 15.82 -9.03
N ASN A 3 25.99 16.16 -8.21
CA ASN A 3 26.27 15.46 -6.95
C ASN A 3 25.19 15.65 -5.85
N ASP A 4 24.51 16.81 -5.82
CA ASP A 4 23.50 17.07 -4.78
C ASP A 4 22.21 16.30 -4.98
N VAL A 5 21.99 15.90 -6.18
CA VAL A 5 20.76 15.26 -6.62
C VAL A 5 20.85 13.76 -6.37
N GLU A 6 21.90 13.12 -6.81
CA GLU A 6 22.19 11.71 -6.53
C GLU A 6 22.29 11.44 -5.02
N LYS A 7 22.87 12.38 -4.29
CA LYS A 7 22.91 12.34 -2.83
C LYS A 7 21.51 12.29 -2.22
N ARG A 8 20.54 13.05 -2.70
CA ARG A 8 19.20 13.15 -2.08
C ARG A 8 18.26 12.01 -2.39
N ILE A 9 18.32 11.33 -3.56
CA ILE A 9 17.59 10.06 -3.76
C ILE A 9 18.18 8.99 -2.86
N ASN A 10 19.52 8.94 -2.75
CA ASN A 10 20.15 8.05 -1.80
C ASN A 10 19.73 8.38 -0.37
N ASP A 11 19.58 9.67 -0.03
CA ASP A 11 19.09 10.14 1.27
C ASP A 11 17.60 9.77 1.47
N ASP A 12 16.76 9.87 0.44
CA ASP A 12 15.35 9.46 0.50
C ASP A 12 15.19 7.94 0.65
N LEU A 13 15.98 7.16 -0.10
CA LEU A 13 16.03 5.70 0.04
C LEU A 13 16.61 5.28 1.39
N GLN A 14 17.61 5.99 1.87
CA GLN A 14 18.19 5.76 3.17
C GLN A 14 17.23 6.17 4.29
N ALA A 15 16.50 7.28 4.14
CA ALA A 15 15.45 7.70 5.05
C ALA A 15 14.31 6.66 5.11
N PHE A 16 13.87 6.12 3.97
CA PHE A 16 12.91 5.01 3.93
C PHE A 16 13.43 3.77 4.66
N SER A 17 14.70 3.41 4.46
CA SER A 17 15.31 2.24 5.08
C SER A 17 15.55 2.41 6.59
N GLN A 18 15.83 3.63 7.04
CA GLN A 18 16.19 3.94 8.43
C GLN A 18 14.99 4.35 9.27
N ASP A 19 14.04 5.07 8.69
CA ASP A 19 12.83 5.53 9.35
C ASP A 19 11.64 5.45 8.38
N THR A 20 11.21 4.23 8.13
CA THR A 20 10.06 3.92 7.26
C THR A 20 8.80 4.63 7.73
N VAL A 21 8.61 4.78 9.05
CA VAL A 21 7.43 5.44 9.63
C VAL A 21 7.38 6.90 9.22
N THR A 22 8.42 7.65 9.48
CA THR A 22 8.50 9.07 9.10
C THR A 22 8.40 9.25 7.60
N PHE A 23 9.09 8.41 6.82
CA PHE A 23 9.03 8.47 5.35
C PHE A 23 7.62 8.25 4.81
N MET A 24 6.93 7.19 5.26
CA MET A 24 5.60 6.84 4.77
C MET A 24 4.50 7.78 5.26
N GLN A 25 4.73 8.49 6.35
CA GLN A 25 3.78 9.46 6.92
C GLN A 25 4.07 10.91 6.50
N ARG A 26 5.04 11.14 5.62
CA ARG A 26 5.34 12.48 5.12
C ARG A 26 4.11 13.09 4.45
N ARG A 27 3.75 14.29 4.92
CA ARG A 27 2.78 15.14 4.24
C ARG A 27 3.50 16.08 3.28
N PRO A 28 2.92 16.41 2.14
CA PRO A 28 3.41 17.52 1.34
C PRO A 28 3.40 18.79 2.22
N PRO A 29 4.46 19.60 2.21
CA PRO A 29 4.46 20.86 2.91
C PRO A 29 3.32 21.73 2.38
N LYS A 30 2.61 22.45 3.28
CA LYS A 30 1.67 23.46 2.84
C LYS A 30 2.46 24.57 2.14
N THR A 31 2.21 24.75 0.86
CA THR A 31 2.87 25.80 0.06
C THR A 31 1.86 26.84 -0.39
N ASP A 32 2.35 28.08 -0.61
CA ASP A 32 1.58 29.11 -1.29
C ASP A 32 1.52 28.84 -2.82
N ALA A 33 0.78 29.65 -3.55
CA ALA A 33 0.65 29.54 -5.00
C ALA A 33 1.98 29.66 -5.77
N ALA A 34 3.05 30.14 -5.13
CA ALA A 34 4.40 30.23 -5.69
C ALA A 34 5.28 29.02 -5.30
N GLY A 35 4.73 28.05 -4.55
CA GLY A 35 5.45 26.86 -4.08
C GLY A 35 6.35 27.12 -2.87
N ASN A 36 6.18 28.24 -2.14
CA ASN A 36 6.93 28.50 -0.92
C ASN A 36 6.21 27.90 0.29
N PRO A 37 6.94 27.33 1.27
CA PRO A 37 6.32 26.83 2.50
C PRO A 37 5.54 27.93 3.22
N THR A 38 4.27 27.65 3.57
CA THR A 38 3.47 28.57 4.40
C THR A 38 3.79 28.36 5.86
N THR A 39 3.70 29.44 6.64
CA THR A 39 3.93 29.42 8.09
C THR A 39 2.85 28.62 8.81
N GLY A 40 3.17 27.43 9.14
CA GLY A 40 2.43 26.52 10.01
C GLY A 40 3.36 25.35 10.20
N ALA A 41 4.17 25.40 11.26
CA ALA A 41 5.15 24.36 11.53
C ALA A 41 4.49 22.98 11.46
N THR A 42 4.88 22.18 10.49
CA THR A 42 4.54 20.77 10.41
C THR A 42 5.56 19.98 11.23
N LEU A 43 5.27 18.74 11.56
CA LEU A 43 6.25 17.80 12.11
C LEU A 43 7.51 17.75 11.22
N PHE A 44 7.33 18.05 9.95
CA PHE A 44 8.33 18.13 8.90
C PHE A 44 8.66 19.59 8.53
N SER A 45 8.61 20.54 9.50
CA SER A 45 8.81 21.97 9.23
C SER A 45 10.16 22.24 8.56
N GLN A 46 11.20 21.50 8.91
CA GLN A 46 12.50 21.58 8.24
C GLN A 46 12.40 21.13 6.79
N GLU A 47 11.71 20.02 6.53
CA GLU A 47 11.45 19.53 5.17
C GLU A 47 10.50 20.46 4.40
N ALA A 48 9.53 21.10 5.10
CA ALA A 48 8.68 22.12 4.51
C ALA A 48 9.46 23.38 4.14
N ILE A 49 10.41 23.81 4.98
CA ILE A 49 11.33 24.92 4.70
C ILE A 49 12.25 24.56 3.52
N ASP A 50 12.76 23.35 3.50
CA ASP A 50 13.63 22.83 2.46
C ASP A 50 12.86 22.29 1.25
N SER A 51 11.56 22.29 1.25
CA SER A 51 10.73 21.62 0.23
C SER A 51 11.05 22.11 -1.18
N LYS A 52 11.23 23.41 -1.38
CA LYS A 52 11.63 23.99 -2.68
C LYS A 52 13.05 23.58 -3.06
N ALA A 53 13.96 23.56 -2.11
CA ALA A 53 15.33 23.08 -2.30
C ALA A 53 15.35 21.55 -2.47
N PHE A 54 14.53 20.82 -1.73
CA PHE A 54 14.33 19.38 -1.86
C PHE A 54 13.75 19.01 -3.22
N ILE A 55 12.69 19.70 -3.68
CA ILE A 55 12.10 19.55 -5.00
C ILE A 55 13.13 19.86 -6.09
N ALA A 56 13.81 21.01 -6.00
CA ALA A 56 14.82 21.40 -6.97
C ALA A 56 15.99 20.42 -7.03
N ALA A 57 16.41 19.88 -5.90
CA ALA A 57 17.46 18.89 -5.85
C ALA A 57 17.02 17.53 -6.35
N ARG A 58 15.77 17.12 -6.06
CA ARG A 58 15.17 15.91 -6.61
C ARG A 58 14.99 16.01 -8.13
N ASP A 59 14.59 17.18 -8.62
CA ASP A 59 14.51 17.44 -10.06
C ASP A 59 15.88 17.44 -10.72
N SER A 60 16.86 18.07 -10.09
CA SER A 60 18.24 18.03 -10.55
C SER A 60 18.79 16.61 -10.57
N GLN A 61 18.50 15.78 -9.58
CA GLN A 61 18.89 14.37 -9.52
C GLN A 61 18.13 13.52 -10.55
N ARG A 62 16.82 13.74 -10.74
CA ARG A 62 16.05 13.15 -11.81
C ARG A 62 16.68 13.46 -13.16
N MET A 63 17.08 14.71 -13.39
CA MET A 63 17.78 15.13 -14.59
C MET A 63 19.17 14.46 -14.73
N HIS A 64 19.90 14.29 -13.64
CA HIS A 64 21.19 13.60 -13.67
C HIS A 64 21.04 12.10 -13.97
N ILE A 65 20.06 11.43 -13.36
CA ILE A 65 19.72 10.04 -13.67
C ILE A 65 19.23 9.90 -15.12
N LEU A 66 18.46 10.88 -15.61
CA LEU A 66 17.97 10.93 -16.99
C LEU A 66 19.11 11.21 -17.99
N GLN A 67 20.18 11.89 -17.57
CA GLN A 67 21.31 12.21 -18.44
C GLN A 67 22.36 11.08 -18.52
N GLY A 68 22.36 10.11 -17.58
CA GLY A 68 23.28 8.97 -17.55
C GLY A 68 24.75 9.34 -17.76
N GLU A 69 25.67 8.42 -17.64
CA GLU A 69 27.07 8.63 -18.02
C GLU A 69 27.31 8.74 -19.54
N GLY A 70 26.26 8.86 -20.36
CA GLY A 70 26.28 8.90 -21.82
C GLY A 70 25.62 10.10 -22.48
N GLY A 71 25.11 11.07 -21.73
CA GLY A 71 24.54 12.30 -22.30
C GLY A 71 23.17 12.13 -23.01
N GLU A 72 22.43 11.08 -22.73
CA GLU A 72 21.12 10.83 -23.35
C GLU A 72 19.97 11.40 -22.52
N THR A 73 19.35 12.44 -23.02
CA THR A 73 18.15 13.09 -22.47
C THR A 73 16.90 12.27 -22.79
N ARG A 74 16.57 11.21 -22.01
CA ARG A 74 15.30 10.49 -22.21
C ARG A 74 14.85 9.77 -20.96
N ALA A 75 13.57 9.36 -20.94
CA ALA A 75 12.91 8.63 -19.87
C ALA A 75 13.77 7.48 -19.34
N ALA A 76 14.91 7.86 -18.77
CA ALA A 76 15.82 6.91 -18.19
C ALA A 76 15.17 6.40 -16.92
N ILE A 77 15.26 5.12 -16.75
CA ILE A 77 15.00 4.43 -15.50
C ILE A 77 15.95 5.02 -14.47
N ALA A 78 15.44 5.46 -13.33
CA ALA A 78 16.27 5.91 -12.21
C ALA A 78 17.30 4.84 -11.85
N SER A 79 18.44 5.22 -11.32
CA SER A 79 19.50 4.26 -10.98
C SER A 79 19.05 3.18 -9.99
N ASN A 80 18.06 3.48 -9.12
CA ASN A 80 17.42 2.53 -8.23
C ASN A 80 16.21 1.81 -8.85
N ASP A 81 15.62 2.34 -9.92
CA ASP A 81 14.43 1.78 -10.57
C ASP A 81 14.82 0.64 -11.52
N ARG A 82 15.35 -0.42 -10.92
CA ARG A 82 15.76 -1.67 -11.56
C ARG A 82 15.16 -2.85 -10.81
N ALA A 83 14.52 -3.75 -11.51
CA ALA A 83 13.88 -4.91 -10.91
C ALA A 83 14.87 -5.78 -10.09
N GLU A 84 16.15 -5.83 -10.51
CA GLU A 84 17.23 -6.54 -9.81
C GLU A 84 17.46 -6.00 -8.40
N ASN A 85 17.19 -4.72 -8.17
CA ASN A 85 17.33 -4.10 -6.85
C ASN A 85 16.20 -4.48 -5.88
N LEU A 86 15.10 -5.03 -6.39
CA LEU A 86 13.93 -5.40 -5.60
C LEU A 86 13.79 -6.90 -5.40
N VAL A 87 13.86 -7.69 -6.49
CA VAL A 87 13.43 -9.07 -6.47
C VAL A 87 14.40 -10.02 -5.77
N ASP A 88 13.89 -11.13 -5.23
CA ASP A 88 14.74 -12.15 -4.59
C ASP A 88 15.60 -12.89 -5.60
N THR A 89 15.04 -13.13 -6.80
CA THR A 89 15.71 -13.81 -7.90
C THR A 89 15.33 -13.14 -9.21
N PHE A 90 16.30 -12.51 -9.87
CA PHE A 90 16.13 -11.98 -11.22
C PHE A 90 16.55 -13.05 -12.24
N LYS A 91 15.60 -13.57 -13.01
CA LYS A 91 15.84 -14.65 -13.95
C LYS A 91 15.49 -14.30 -15.38
N TYR A 92 14.38 -13.61 -15.59
CA TYR A 92 13.84 -13.34 -16.91
C TYR A 92 13.82 -11.85 -17.20
N ASN A 93 14.25 -11.47 -18.41
CA ASN A 93 14.20 -10.10 -18.91
C ASN A 93 13.72 -9.99 -20.37
N LYS A 94 13.27 -11.13 -20.96
CA LYS A 94 12.67 -11.18 -22.29
C LYS A 94 11.27 -11.76 -22.22
N LEU A 95 10.32 -11.16 -22.93
CA LEU A 95 8.93 -11.64 -22.93
C LEU A 95 8.79 -13.05 -23.46
N ALA A 96 9.55 -13.41 -24.50
CA ALA A 96 9.51 -14.76 -25.06
C ALA A 96 9.93 -15.84 -24.05
N ASP A 97 10.94 -15.55 -23.21
CA ASP A 97 11.39 -16.46 -22.16
C ASP A 97 10.36 -16.58 -21.04
N ILE A 98 9.72 -15.45 -20.67
CA ILE A 98 8.64 -15.37 -19.68
C ILE A 98 7.43 -16.20 -20.16
N GLU A 99 7.01 -16.03 -21.41
CA GLU A 99 5.91 -16.78 -22.03
C GLU A 99 6.23 -18.28 -22.08
N SER A 100 7.44 -18.65 -22.53
CA SER A 100 7.89 -20.05 -22.59
C SER A 100 7.94 -20.71 -21.22
N ALA A 101 8.21 -19.93 -20.16
CA ALA A 101 8.20 -20.40 -18.78
C ALA A 101 6.79 -20.48 -18.17
N GLY A 102 5.73 -20.11 -18.90
CA GLY A 102 4.36 -20.10 -18.42
C GLY A 102 4.08 -19.00 -17.38
N LEU A 103 4.88 -17.92 -17.38
CA LEU A 103 4.84 -16.86 -16.38
C LEU A 103 4.02 -15.64 -16.83
N MET A 104 3.10 -15.78 -17.77
CA MET A 104 2.11 -14.74 -18.07
C MET A 104 1.09 -14.54 -16.94
N GLN A 105 1.07 -15.46 -15.99
CA GLN A 105 0.29 -15.36 -14.76
C GLN A 105 0.98 -16.13 -13.63
N ALA A 106 0.79 -15.67 -12.41
CA ALA A 106 1.18 -16.44 -11.23
C ALA A 106 0.34 -16.01 -10.02
N THR A 107 0.15 -16.95 -9.11
CA THR A 107 -0.52 -16.75 -7.82
C THR A 107 0.36 -17.35 -6.73
N LEU A 108 0.47 -16.68 -5.60
CA LEU A 108 1.18 -17.21 -4.44
C LEU A 108 0.39 -18.38 -3.84
N ALA A 109 1.11 -19.35 -3.27
CA ALA A 109 0.49 -20.52 -2.64
C ALA A 109 -0.35 -20.13 -1.39
N GLU A 110 0.03 -19.07 -0.70
CA GLU A 110 -0.70 -18.51 0.44
C GLU A 110 -0.83 -17.00 0.23
N SER A 111 -2.05 -16.46 0.44
CA SER A 111 -2.27 -15.02 0.41
C SER A 111 -1.62 -14.36 1.62
N PRO A 112 -1.03 -13.17 1.48
CA PRO A 112 -0.83 -12.30 2.63
C PRO A 112 -2.15 -12.15 3.40
N TRP A 113 -2.08 -12.04 4.73
CA TRP A 113 -3.32 -11.89 5.50
C TRP A 113 -3.80 -10.43 5.54
N SER A 114 -5.11 -10.22 5.43
CA SER A 114 -5.73 -8.91 5.67
C SER A 114 -5.70 -8.52 7.14
N ASP A 115 -5.52 -7.24 7.42
CA ASP A 115 -5.66 -6.62 8.75
C ASP A 115 -6.18 -5.18 8.60
N ASP A 116 -6.29 -4.41 9.67
CA ASP A 116 -6.53 -2.97 9.62
C ASP A 116 -5.19 -2.23 9.35
N TYR A 117 -5.26 -1.05 8.72
CA TYR A 117 -4.10 -0.16 8.63
C TYR A 117 -3.79 0.56 9.95
N TRP A 118 -4.61 0.34 10.99
CA TRP A 118 -4.46 0.87 12.34
C TRP A 118 -4.23 2.37 12.37
N ALA A 119 -5.27 3.08 12.05
CA ALA A 119 -5.26 4.54 11.86
C ALA A 119 -4.70 5.30 13.07
N ILE A 120 -3.83 6.28 12.80
CA ILE A 120 -3.22 7.13 13.83
C ILE A 120 -4.28 7.96 14.57
N TYR A 121 -5.31 8.46 13.87
CA TYR A 121 -6.40 9.21 14.52
C TYR A 121 -7.24 8.37 15.50
N LYS A 122 -7.15 7.05 15.45
CA LYS A 122 -7.77 6.12 16.41
C LYS A 122 -6.82 5.66 17.51
N GLY A 123 -5.56 6.12 17.53
CA GLY A 123 -4.55 5.73 18.51
C GLY A 123 -3.82 4.44 18.16
N ILE A 124 -3.74 4.10 16.86
CA ILE A 124 -3.07 2.88 16.36
C ILE A 124 -3.62 1.65 17.09
N LEU A 125 -2.78 0.87 17.74
CA LEU A 125 -3.19 -0.31 18.53
C LEU A 125 -3.89 0.03 19.84
N GLY A 126 -3.99 1.31 20.23
CA GLY A 126 -4.78 1.79 21.35
C GLY A 126 -6.28 1.84 21.10
N ALA A 127 -6.72 1.61 19.85
CA ALA A 127 -8.12 1.56 19.46
C ALA A 127 -8.82 0.32 20.05
N ARG A 128 -9.87 0.52 20.86
CA ARG A 128 -10.72 -0.56 21.40
C ARG A 128 -11.76 -0.99 20.38
N TYR A 129 -11.33 -1.57 19.27
CA TYR A 129 -12.18 -1.92 18.13
C TYR A 129 -13.38 -2.82 18.48
N ALA A 130 -13.28 -3.58 19.56
CA ALA A 130 -14.32 -4.48 20.03
C ALA A 130 -15.22 -3.88 21.12
N ASP A 131 -14.95 -2.67 21.57
CA ASP A 131 -15.81 -1.97 22.50
C ASP A 131 -16.83 -1.10 21.74
N PRO A 132 -18.14 -1.46 21.77
CA PRO A 132 -19.16 -0.72 21.05
C PRO A 132 -19.33 0.72 21.57
N SER A 133 -18.79 1.04 22.73
CA SER A 133 -18.83 2.40 23.31
C SER A 133 -17.64 3.26 22.87
N PHE A 134 -16.62 2.65 22.25
CA PHE A 134 -15.49 3.41 21.70
C PHE A 134 -15.97 4.26 20.52
N PRO A 135 -15.72 5.60 20.50
CA PRO A 135 -16.33 6.49 19.51
C PRO A 135 -15.97 6.14 18.06
N ALA A 136 -14.75 5.64 17.83
CA ALA A 136 -14.20 5.39 16.49
C ALA A 136 -14.39 6.63 15.57
N SER A 137 -14.30 7.81 16.16
CA SER A 137 -14.48 9.10 15.51
C SER A 137 -13.35 9.41 14.54
N ALA A 138 -13.58 10.26 13.55
CA ALA A 138 -12.51 10.87 12.76
C ALA A 138 -11.69 11.88 13.58
N ASP A 139 -12.23 12.39 14.67
CA ASP A 139 -11.54 13.27 15.62
C ASP A 139 -10.69 12.45 16.61
N TRP A 140 -9.37 12.60 16.52
CA TRP A 140 -8.42 11.97 17.43
C TRP A 140 -8.73 12.27 18.89
N LYS A 141 -9.09 13.51 19.19
CA LYS A 141 -9.35 13.96 20.57
C LYS A 141 -10.53 13.23 21.20
N ALA A 142 -11.61 13.02 20.46
CA ALA A 142 -12.78 12.28 20.95
C ALA A 142 -12.43 10.84 21.32
N ASN A 143 -11.62 10.18 20.49
CA ASN A 143 -11.13 8.82 20.76
C ASN A 143 -10.22 8.77 21.99
N HIS A 144 -9.27 9.71 22.08
CA HIS A 144 -8.32 9.78 23.18
C HIS A 144 -9.01 10.09 24.52
N ASP A 145 -9.97 11.04 24.55
CA ASP A 145 -10.71 11.38 25.76
C ASP A 145 -11.54 10.19 26.28
N TYR A 146 -12.07 9.37 25.37
CA TYR A 146 -12.74 8.12 25.77
C TYR A 146 -11.79 7.16 26.51
N ILE A 147 -10.60 6.91 25.99
CA ILE A 147 -9.61 6.02 26.61
C ILE A 147 -9.18 6.57 27.97
N ARG A 148 -8.91 7.85 28.08
CA ARG A 148 -8.56 8.50 29.35
C ARG A 148 -9.65 8.40 30.41
N SER A 149 -10.92 8.47 30.01
CA SER A 149 -12.07 8.36 30.91
C SER A 149 -12.37 6.91 31.32
N ASN A 150 -11.81 5.94 30.60
CA ASN A 150 -12.03 4.51 30.82
C ASN A 150 -10.69 3.75 30.91
N PRO A 151 -9.82 3.99 31.91
CA PRO A 151 -8.48 3.45 31.96
C PRO A 151 -8.48 1.91 32.01
N ALA A 152 -7.51 1.28 31.30
CA ALA A 152 -7.38 -0.18 31.24
C ALA A 152 -7.17 -0.80 32.62
N SER A 153 -6.47 -0.13 33.52
CA SER A 153 -6.24 -0.58 34.92
C SER A 153 -7.55 -0.83 35.67
N ALA A 154 -8.55 0.05 35.51
CA ALA A 154 -9.87 -0.12 36.12
C ALA A 154 -10.63 -1.33 35.56
N ILE A 155 -10.46 -1.60 34.24
CA ILE A 155 -11.07 -2.75 33.57
C ILE A 155 -10.42 -4.04 34.04
N LEU A 156 -9.09 -4.09 34.11
CA LEU A 156 -8.33 -5.27 34.63
C LEU A 156 -8.65 -5.58 36.06
N THR A 157 -8.71 -4.55 36.93
CA THR A 157 -9.08 -4.69 38.35
C THR A 157 -10.50 -5.22 38.54
N SER A 158 -11.41 -4.96 37.63
CA SER A 158 -12.79 -5.46 37.68
C SER A 158 -12.88 -6.99 37.58
N GLY A 159 -11.86 -7.68 37.07
CA GLY A 159 -11.84 -9.12 36.81
C GLY A 159 -12.88 -9.61 35.79
N SER A 160 -13.62 -8.73 35.17
CA SER A 160 -14.66 -9.08 34.18
C SER A 160 -14.04 -9.51 32.87
N ALA A 161 -14.09 -10.80 32.54
CA ALA A 161 -13.57 -11.33 31.29
C ALA A 161 -14.17 -10.64 30.07
N SER A 162 -15.47 -10.32 30.07
CA SER A 162 -16.15 -9.63 28.97
C SER A 162 -15.66 -8.19 28.76
N ARG A 163 -15.22 -7.52 29.82
CA ARG A 163 -14.63 -6.17 29.72
C ARG A 163 -13.17 -6.25 29.31
N ILE A 164 -12.41 -7.20 29.88
CA ILE A 164 -10.99 -7.42 29.56
C ILE A 164 -10.81 -7.77 28.08
N ASN A 165 -11.70 -8.60 27.54
CA ASN A 165 -11.66 -8.95 26.11
C ASN A 165 -11.88 -7.76 25.17
N LYS A 166 -12.48 -6.66 25.64
CA LYS A 166 -12.68 -5.41 24.86
C LYS A 166 -11.51 -4.45 24.89
N LEU A 167 -10.49 -4.72 25.70
CA LEU A 167 -9.26 -3.94 25.69
C LEU A 167 -8.62 -3.97 24.31
N SER A 168 -7.97 -2.87 23.95
CA SER A 168 -7.22 -2.76 22.70
C SER A 168 -6.03 -3.72 22.64
N PRO A 169 -5.49 -4.03 21.45
CA PRO A 169 -4.31 -4.89 21.33
C PRO A 169 -3.12 -4.39 22.15
N ALA A 170 -2.87 -3.07 22.20
CA ALA A 170 -1.78 -2.49 23.00
C ALA A 170 -2.05 -2.62 24.51
N GLU A 171 -3.26 -2.35 24.97
CA GLU A 171 -3.62 -2.50 26.39
C GLU A 171 -3.52 -3.96 26.86
N LYS A 172 -3.93 -4.91 26.02
CA LYS A 172 -3.73 -6.36 26.28
C LYS A 172 -2.25 -6.71 26.36
N TYR A 173 -1.43 -6.13 25.48
CA TYR A 173 0.01 -6.35 25.50
C TYR A 173 0.66 -5.76 26.75
N ASP A 174 0.37 -4.51 27.10
CA ASP A 174 0.88 -3.86 28.32
C ASP A 174 0.50 -4.66 29.57
N ALA A 175 -0.72 -5.16 29.64
CA ALA A 175 -1.17 -6.03 30.74
C ALA A 175 -0.43 -7.38 30.75
N LEU A 176 -0.19 -8.01 29.59
CA LEU A 176 0.56 -9.27 29.48
C LEU A 176 1.99 -9.13 30.00
N VAL A 177 2.68 -8.04 29.66
CA VAL A 177 4.06 -7.79 30.09
C VAL A 177 4.14 -7.17 31.47
N GLY A 178 3.00 -6.81 32.08
CA GLY A 178 2.92 -6.17 33.38
C GLY A 178 3.48 -4.76 33.42
N ASP A 179 3.29 -4.00 32.35
CA ASP A 179 3.69 -2.60 32.26
C ASP A 179 2.61 -1.69 32.83
N ALA A 180 2.79 -1.29 34.11
CA ALA A 180 1.89 -0.36 34.78
C ALA A 180 1.90 1.05 34.18
N ASN A 181 2.89 1.39 33.35
CA ASN A 181 2.96 2.67 32.67
C ASN A 181 2.16 2.67 31.35
N GLU A 182 1.68 1.52 30.88
CA GLU A 182 0.96 1.38 29.61
C GLU A 182 1.77 1.98 28.44
N SER A 183 3.08 1.64 28.36
CA SER A 183 4.02 2.32 27.46
C SER A 183 3.67 2.11 26.00
N LEU A 184 3.27 0.90 25.57
CA LEU A 184 2.90 0.65 24.19
C LEU A 184 1.61 1.39 23.81
N THR A 185 0.61 1.34 24.68
CA THR A 185 -0.67 2.06 24.49
C THR A 185 -0.45 3.56 24.39
N LYS A 186 0.35 4.13 25.30
CA LYS A 186 0.63 5.56 25.32
C LYS A 186 1.43 6.03 24.12
N ALA A 187 2.34 5.21 23.60
CA ALA A 187 3.12 5.53 22.40
C ALA A 187 2.21 5.77 21.18
N GLY A 188 1.25 4.87 20.93
CA GLY A 188 0.30 5.05 19.83
C GLY A 188 -0.58 6.30 19.96
N TRP A 189 -1.03 6.62 21.18
CA TRP A 189 -1.78 7.84 21.42
C TRP A 189 -0.92 9.11 21.32
N ALA A 190 0.34 9.05 21.75
CA ALA A 190 1.27 10.17 21.67
C ALA A 190 1.63 10.53 20.23
N GLU A 191 1.72 9.54 19.34
CA GLU A 191 1.92 9.77 17.92
C GLU A 191 0.78 10.58 17.31
N GLY A 192 -0.46 10.14 17.51
CA GLY A 192 -1.63 10.90 17.07
C GLY A 192 -1.73 12.29 17.71
N LYS A 193 -1.32 12.43 18.98
CA LYS A 193 -1.27 13.72 19.66
C LYS A 193 -0.32 14.70 18.97
N SER A 194 0.83 14.24 18.53
CA SER A 194 1.81 15.11 17.88
C SER A 194 1.27 15.69 16.57
N TYR A 195 0.56 14.92 15.76
CA TYR A 195 -0.11 15.41 14.55
C TYR A 195 -1.27 16.34 14.89
N TYR A 196 -2.11 15.97 15.87
CA TYR A 196 -3.24 16.78 16.28
C TYR A 196 -2.82 18.16 16.81
N ASP A 197 -1.79 18.21 17.66
CA ASP A 197 -1.29 19.46 18.23
C ASP A 197 -0.73 20.41 17.14
N MET A 198 -0.15 19.85 16.07
CA MET A 198 0.46 20.64 15.00
C MET A 198 -0.51 21.09 13.91
N HIS A 199 -1.51 20.26 13.61
CA HIS A 199 -2.39 20.45 12.46
C HIS A 199 -3.84 20.66 12.83
N GLY A 200 -4.24 20.45 14.11
CA GLY A 200 -5.62 20.46 14.55
C GLY A 200 -6.41 19.21 14.14
N GLU A 201 -5.80 18.32 13.36
CA GLU A 201 -6.40 17.07 12.87
C GLU A 201 -5.32 16.00 12.63
N VAL A 202 -5.76 14.76 12.48
CA VAL A 202 -4.93 13.65 11.97
C VAL A 202 -5.60 13.12 10.70
N GLU A 203 -4.92 13.13 9.57
CA GLU A 203 -5.52 12.70 8.31
C GLU A 203 -5.91 11.22 8.35
N SER A 204 -7.05 10.90 7.72
CA SER A 204 -7.67 9.59 7.85
C SER A 204 -6.92 8.46 7.15
N TRP A 205 -6.04 8.76 6.18
CA TRP A 205 -5.21 7.76 5.50
C TRP A 205 -3.96 7.36 6.31
N MET A 206 -3.56 8.19 7.30
CA MET A 206 -2.36 7.94 8.09
C MET A 206 -2.56 6.76 9.04
N GLY A 207 -1.69 5.77 8.92
CA GLY A 207 -1.69 4.56 9.73
C GLY A 207 -0.39 3.78 9.61
N ILE A 208 -0.40 2.52 10.05
CA ILE A 208 0.76 1.63 9.99
C ILE A 208 0.64 0.55 8.91
N CYS A 209 0.04 0.87 7.76
CA CYS A 209 -0.05 -0.05 6.62
C CYS A 209 1.34 -0.54 6.16
N HIS A 210 2.37 0.31 6.26
CA HIS A 210 3.77 -0.04 5.98
C HIS A 210 4.34 -1.12 6.91
N GLY A 211 3.73 -1.37 8.06
CA GLY A 211 4.08 -2.49 8.94
C GLY A 211 3.21 -3.72 8.67
N TRP A 212 1.91 -3.50 8.47
CA TRP A 212 1.00 -4.58 8.12
C TRP A 212 1.39 -5.27 6.80
N ALA A 213 1.61 -4.51 5.74
CA ALA A 213 1.85 -5.08 4.42
C ALA A 213 3.02 -6.08 4.38
N PRO A 214 4.24 -5.79 4.89
CA PRO A 214 5.31 -6.78 4.96
C PRO A 214 5.03 -7.86 6.00
N GLY A 215 4.48 -7.52 7.17
CA GLY A 215 4.12 -8.48 8.22
C GLY A 215 3.21 -9.58 7.68
N ALA A 216 2.29 -9.23 6.78
CA ALA A 216 1.28 -10.11 6.22
C ALA A 216 1.84 -11.30 5.40
N TYR A 217 3.07 -11.22 4.90
CA TYR A 217 3.71 -12.32 4.18
C TYR A 217 5.06 -12.76 4.75
N MET A 218 5.60 -11.98 5.69
CA MET A 218 6.85 -12.33 6.39
C MET A 218 6.60 -13.16 7.65
N LEU A 219 5.39 -13.07 8.22
CA LEU A 219 4.96 -13.82 9.38
C LEU A 219 3.80 -14.76 9.03
N GLY A 220 3.77 -15.91 9.69
CA GLY A 220 2.66 -16.85 9.51
C GLY A 220 1.33 -16.27 10.01
N ARG A 221 0.24 -16.54 9.30
CA ARG A 221 -1.13 -16.15 9.71
C ARG A 221 -1.46 -16.67 11.10
N PRO A 222 -1.92 -15.84 12.07
CA PRO A 222 -2.55 -16.32 13.27
C PRO A 222 -3.88 -17.02 12.94
N LEU A 223 -4.04 -18.28 13.33
CA LEU A 223 -5.20 -19.09 12.93
C LEU A 223 -6.34 -19.10 13.93
N LYS A 224 -6.02 -18.97 15.24
CA LYS A 224 -7.04 -18.99 16.31
C LYS A 224 -6.66 -18.09 17.47
N ALA A 225 -7.66 -17.75 18.28
CA ALA A 225 -7.47 -16.99 19.50
C ALA A 225 -6.56 -17.73 20.50
N VAL A 226 -5.78 -16.95 21.26
CA VAL A 226 -4.81 -17.44 22.25
C VAL A 226 -5.09 -16.81 23.59
N THR A 227 -5.41 -17.61 24.59
CA THR A 227 -5.52 -17.14 25.98
C THR A 227 -4.21 -17.36 26.70
N VAL A 228 -3.69 -16.29 27.29
CA VAL A 228 -2.46 -16.23 28.07
C VAL A 228 -2.72 -15.60 29.44
N LYS A 229 -1.72 -15.60 30.33
CA LYS A 229 -1.85 -15.05 31.66
C LYS A 229 -0.94 -13.86 31.91
N THR A 230 -1.50 -12.83 32.53
CA THR A 230 -0.71 -11.70 33.05
C THR A 230 0.19 -12.17 34.20
N PRO A 231 1.14 -11.35 34.68
CA PRO A 231 1.92 -11.65 35.89
C PRO A 231 1.07 -11.96 37.13
N ASN A 232 -0.14 -11.38 37.21
CA ASN A 232 -1.08 -11.58 38.30
C ASN A 232 -2.09 -12.73 38.04
N ASN A 233 -1.77 -13.61 37.07
CA ASN A 233 -2.60 -14.74 36.64
C ASN A 233 -3.99 -14.38 36.10
N VAL A 234 -4.23 -13.13 35.69
CA VAL A 234 -5.46 -12.73 34.99
C VAL A 234 -5.40 -13.27 33.57
N PRO A 235 -6.40 -14.03 33.10
CA PRO A 235 -6.44 -14.51 31.74
C PRO A 235 -6.75 -13.36 30.77
N ILE A 236 -6.00 -13.29 29.65
CA ILE A 236 -6.22 -12.36 28.55
C ILE A 236 -6.26 -13.15 27.25
N THR A 237 -7.26 -12.89 26.43
CA THR A 237 -7.39 -13.51 25.10
C THR A 237 -6.95 -12.54 24.02
N PHE A 238 -5.97 -12.98 23.24
CA PHE A 238 -5.57 -12.34 21.98
C PHE A 238 -6.29 -13.04 20.82
N TYR A 239 -7.17 -12.33 20.16
CA TYR A 239 -7.81 -12.81 18.95
C TYR A 239 -6.84 -12.70 17.74
N PRO A 240 -7.08 -13.39 16.62
CA PRO A 240 -6.23 -13.25 15.44
C PRO A 240 -5.97 -11.79 15.03
N SER A 241 -6.98 -10.91 15.12
CA SER A 241 -6.81 -9.47 14.86
C SER A 241 -5.85 -8.79 15.85
N ASP A 242 -5.87 -9.15 17.15
CA ASP A 242 -4.93 -8.59 18.12
C ASP A 242 -3.49 -9.03 17.82
N ILE A 243 -3.31 -10.29 17.40
CA ILE A 243 -1.97 -10.83 17.08
C ILE A 243 -1.44 -10.20 15.79
N LYS A 244 -2.28 -10.05 14.77
CA LYS A 244 -1.96 -9.33 13.52
C LYS A 244 -1.59 -7.87 13.81
N ALA A 245 -2.34 -7.19 14.68
CA ALA A 245 -2.05 -5.83 15.10
C ALA A 245 -0.64 -5.68 15.70
N LEU A 246 -0.30 -6.56 16.65
CA LEU A 246 1.05 -6.56 17.24
C LEU A 246 2.14 -6.87 16.21
N ALA A 247 1.87 -7.79 15.28
CA ALA A 247 2.77 -8.08 14.16
C ALA A 247 2.95 -6.87 13.25
N SER A 248 1.87 -6.17 12.92
CA SER A 248 1.88 -4.95 12.10
C SER A 248 2.69 -3.84 12.78
N LEU A 249 2.50 -3.61 14.08
CA LEU A 249 3.26 -2.60 14.81
C LEU A 249 4.74 -2.96 14.93
N LEU A 250 5.07 -4.22 15.15
CA LEU A 250 6.46 -4.69 15.16
C LEU A 250 7.16 -4.36 13.83
N TRP A 251 6.54 -4.70 12.72
CA TRP A 251 7.09 -4.42 11.39
C TRP A 251 7.08 -2.94 11.01
N ALA A 252 6.17 -2.14 11.58
CA ALA A 252 6.16 -0.69 11.38
C ALA A 252 7.35 -0.01 12.08
N ASN A 253 7.63 -0.37 13.33
CA ASN A 253 8.52 0.41 14.17
C ASN A 253 9.96 -0.13 14.25
N VAL A 254 10.17 -1.41 13.91
CA VAL A 254 11.51 -2.03 13.97
C VAL A 254 11.80 -2.90 12.74
N ALA A 255 11.27 -2.51 11.59
CA ALA A 255 11.52 -3.20 10.34
C ALA A 255 13.02 -3.26 10.00
N PRO A 256 13.51 -4.39 9.47
CA PRO A 256 14.84 -4.47 8.92
C PRO A 256 14.97 -3.64 7.64
N ALA A 257 16.21 -3.43 7.17
CA ALA A 257 16.45 -2.79 5.89
C ALA A 257 15.64 -3.46 4.76
N THR A 258 15.07 -2.65 3.91
CA THR A 258 14.22 -3.07 2.79
C THR A 258 14.88 -2.76 1.46
N ARG A 259 14.44 -3.45 0.42
CA ARG A 259 14.77 -3.14 -0.97
C ARG A 259 13.62 -2.33 -1.55
N PHE A 260 13.94 -1.29 -2.28
CA PHE A 260 12.99 -0.30 -2.76
C PHE A 260 13.34 0.15 -4.18
N ILE A 261 12.34 0.32 -5.03
CA ILE A 261 12.45 0.88 -6.38
C ILE A 261 11.32 1.86 -6.66
N GLY A 262 11.55 2.78 -7.59
CA GLY A 262 10.63 3.88 -7.87
C GLY A 262 10.82 5.05 -6.91
N GLY A 263 9.80 5.85 -6.72
CA GLY A 263 9.83 7.00 -5.82
C GLY A 263 8.44 7.50 -5.46
N ARG A 264 8.28 7.96 -4.23
CA ARG A 264 7.02 8.50 -3.75
C ARG A 264 6.65 9.78 -4.51
N CYS A 265 5.40 9.88 -4.96
CA CYS A 265 4.80 11.15 -5.35
C CYS A 265 4.44 11.97 -4.10
N ASN A 266 4.82 13.25 -4.05
CA ASN A 266 4.49 14.16 -2.95
C ASN A 266 3.48 15.23 -3.37
N ASP A 267 2.90 15.11 -4.56
CA ASP A 267 1.89 16.04 -5.06
C ASP A 267 0.49 15.46 -4.82
N LYS A 268 -0.41 16.29 -4.34
CA LYS A 268 -1.79 15.89 -4.08
C LYS A 268 -2.58 15.71 -5.37
N GLU A 269 -2.27 16.52 -6.37
CA GLU A 269 -2.89 16.51 -7.70
C GLU A 269 -1.78 16.59 -8.75
N PRO A 270 -1.10 15.46 -9.05
CA PRO A 270 0.02 15.47 -9.99
C PRO A 270 -0.38 16.03 -11.35
N ALA A 271 0.35 17.04 -11.80
CA ALA A 271 0.13 17.62 -13.12
C ALA A 271 0.54 16.61 -14.21
N THR A 272 -0.20 16.62 -15.33
CA THR A 272 0.02 15.71 -16.43
C THR A 272 0.08 16.43 -17.76
N ASP A 273 0.87 15.92 -18.70
CA ASP A 273 0.89 16.37 -20.09
C ASP A 273 -0.39 15.94 -20.82
N SER A 274 -1.13 16.89 -21.37
CA SER A 274 -2.43 16.64 -22.00
C SER A 274 -2.35 15.81 -23.31
N ALA A 275 -1.20 15.77 -23.98
CA ALA A 275 -1.02 15.03 -25.22
C ALA A 275 -0.62 13.57 -24.97
N THR A 276 0.22 13.33 -23.99
CA THR A 276 0.76 12.00 -23.69
C THR A 276 0.14 11.36 -22.47
N GLY A 277 -0.38 12.15 -21.52
CA GLY A 277 -0.86 11.71 -20.22
C GLY A 277 0.26 11.41 -19.23
N ARG A 278 1.52 11.74 -19.55
CA ARG A 278 2.65 11.54 -18.64
C ARG A 278 2.57 12.52 -17.47
N THR A 279 2.93 12.05 -16.29
CA THR A 279 3.12 12.92 -15.14
C THR A 279 4.22 13.93 -15.41
N THR A 280 3.90 15.23 -15.25
CA THR A 280 4.85 16.34 -15.39
C THR A 280 5.20 16.97 -14.06
N SER A 281 4.55 16.54 -12.98
CA SER A 281 4.86 17.00 -11.64
C SER A 281 6.29 16.59 -11.28
N SER A 282 7.09 17.58 -10.89
CA SER A 282 8.48 17.36 -10.45
C SER A 282 8.59 16.65 -9.10
N GLN A 283 7.48 16.49 -8.40
CA GLN A 283 7.40 15.82 -7.10
C GLN A 283 7.05 14.34 -7.19
N CYS A 284 6.75 13.85 -8.41
CA CYS A 284 6.39 12.47 -8.66
C CYS A 284 7.49 11.77 -9.46
N PHE A 285 7.88 10.60 -8.98
CA PHE A 285 8.88 9.76 -9.62
C PHE A 285 8.37 8.32 -9.67
N ASP A 286 7.62 8.02 -10.72
CA ASP A 286 6.92 6.76 -10.87
C ASP A 286 7.86 5.62 -11.29
N THR A 287 7.56 4.41 -10.84
CA THR A 287 8.25 3.20 -11.33
C THR A 287 8.05 3.06 -12.84
N ASN A 288 9.13 2.83 -13.59
CA ASN A 288 9.04 2.60 -15.03
C ASN A 288 8.27 1.30 -15.34
N PRO A 289 7.38 1.27 -16.38
CA PRO A 289 6.63 0.07 -16.74
C PRO A 289 7.47 -1.17 -17.02
N GLY A 290 8.66 -1.01 -17.58
CA GLY A 290 9.59 -2.12 -17.79
C GLY A 290 10.07 -2.71 -16.46
N THR A 291 10.46 -1.86 -15.52
CA THR A 291 10.86 -2.25 -14.17
C THR A 291 9.71 -2.91 -13.43
N TRP A 292 8.52 -2.31 -13.47
CA TRP A 292 7.29 -2.86 -12.92
C TRP A 292 7.05 -4.29 -13.43
N HIS A 293 7.01 -4.48 -14.74
CA HIS A 293 6.74 -5.78 -15.35
C HIS A 293 7.75 -6.85 -14.91
N LEU A 294 9.03 -6.51 -14.97
CA LEU A 294 10.11 -7.40 -14.56
C LEU A 294 10.09 -7.71 -13.06
N ALA A 295 9.76 -6.71 -12.22
CA ALA A 295 9.64 -6.90 -10.78
C ALA A 295 8.49 -7.86 -10.44
N VAL A 296 7.28 -7.64 -11.00
CA VAL A 296 6.11 -8.48 -10.76
C VAL A 296 6.38 -9.92 -11.19
N VAL A 297 6.88 -10.12 -12.42
CA VAL A 297 7.12 -11.46 -12.95
C VAL A 297 8.20 -12.20 -12.17
N ASN A 298 9.31 -11.54 -11.85
CA ASN A 298 10.42 -12.21 -11.15
C ASN A 298 10.16 -12.37 -9.65
N GLN A 299 9.41 -11.46 -9.00
CA GLN A 299 9.12 -11.60 -7.57
C GLN A 299 7.95 -12.57 -7.31
N ILE A 300 6.81 -12.35 -7.95
CA ILE A 300 5.64 -13.22 -7.76
C ILE A 300 5.78 -14.52 -8.55
N GLY A 301 6.17 -14.44 -9.83
CA GLY A 301 6.24 -15.57 -10.75
C GLY A 301 7.41 -16.52 -10.47
N VAL A 302 8.61 -15.99 -10.31
CA VAL A 302 9.84 -16.79 -10.12
C VAL A 302 10.10 -17.05 -8.64
N SER A 303 10.19 -15.99 -7.84
CA SER A 303 10.57 -16.08 -6.41
C SER A 303 9.45 -16.61 -5.51
N LYS A 304 8.20 -16.63 -6.00
CA LYS A 304 7.02 -17.11 -5.26
C LYS A 304 6.85 -16.43 -3.91
N ARG A 305 7.14 -15.15 -3.83
CA ARG A 305 7.00 -14.33 -2.62
C ARG A 305 6.37 -12.98 -2.95
N SER A 306 5.58 -12.46 -2.00
CA SER A 306 4.96 -11.14 -2.10
C SER A 306 6.00 -10.02 -2.10
N MET A 307 5.55 -8.87 -2.55
CA MET A 307 6.17 -7.55 -2.39
C MET A 307 5.07 -6.54 -2.12
N VAL A 308 5.42 -5.41 -1.58
CA VAL A 308 4.50 -4.31 -1.32
C VAL A 308 4.52 -3.34 -2.49
N LEU A 309 3.36 -2.89 -2.89
CA LEU A 309 3.19 -1.80 -3.84
C LEU A 309 2.41 -0.64 -3.19
N ASP A 310 2.73 0.58 -3.55
CA ASP A 310 1.86 1.72 -3.33
C ASP A 310 0.81 1.72 -4.43
N VAL A 311 -0.47 1.60 -4.05
CA VAL A 311 -1.58 1.54 -5.02
C VAL A 311 -2.09 2.90 -5.43
N THR A 312 -1.51 3.97 -4.89
CA THR A 312 -1.85 5.36 -5.21
C THR A 312 -0.74 5.99 -6.07
N TYR A 313 -1.04 7.12 -6.67
CA TYR A 313 -0.15 7.87 -7.55
C TYR A 313 -0.01 9.35 -7.11
N ASP A 314 -0.47 9.64 -5.90
CA ASP A 314 -0.45 10.96 -5.28
C ASP A 314 0.29 10.94 -3.92
N TYR A 315 0.12 11.97 -3.10
CA TYR A 315 0.82 12.07 -1.81
C TYR A 315 0.38 11.07 -0.74
N GLU A 316 -0.81 10.49 -0.87
CA GLU A 316 -1.26 9.42 0.03
C GLU A 316 -0.46 8.15 -0.27
N VAL A 317 -0.11 7.40 0.77
CA VAL A 317 0.62 6.14 0.62
C VAL A 317 -0.23 4.99 1.14
N TRP A 318 -0.57 4.07 0.24
CA TRP A 318 -1.36 2.89 0.57
C TRP A 318 -0.58 1.63 0.22
N ASN A 319 0.15 1.12 1.23
CA ASN A 319 0.99 -0.06 1.09
C ASN A 319 0.15 -1.33 1.07
N GLN A 320 0.15 -2.04 -0.05
CA GLN A 320 -0.63 -3.25 -0.26
C GLN A 320 0.26 -4.44 -0.65
N PRO A 321 0.17 -5.59 0.02
CA PRO A 321 0.96 -6.76 -0.34
C PRO A 321 0.35 -7.47 -1.56
N THR A 322 1.18 -7.74 -2.57
CA THR A 322 0.78 -8.35 -3.83
C THR A 322 0.56 -9.85 -3.67
N TYR A 323 -0.51 -10.37 -4.30
CA TYR A 323 -0.89 -11.78 -4.20
C TYR A 323 -0.76 -12.56 -5.52
N ALA A 324 -1.21 -11.96 -6.63
CA ALA A 324 -1.22 -12.62 -7.93
C ALA A 324 -1.13 -11.60 -9.06
N TYR A 325 -0.78 -12.06 -10.25
CA TYR A 325 -0.89 -11.28 -11.47
C TYR A 325 -1.27 -12.16 -12.66
N SER A 326 -1.86 -11.50 -13.68
CA SER A 326 -1.99 -12.04 -15.02
C SER A 326 -1.88 -10.92 -16.04
N TYR A 327 -1.31 -11.20 -17.21
CA TYR A 327 -1.26 -10.21 -18.27
C TYR A 327 -1.54 -10.80 -19.63
N ARG A 328 -1.89 -9.93 -20.56
CA ARG A 328 -2.11 -10.24 -21.98
C ARG A 328 -1.55 -9.15 -22.87
N TYR A 329 -1.30 -9.52 -24.10
CA TYR A 329 -0.74 -8.62 -25.10
C TYR A 329 -1.83 -7.82 -25.84
N PHE A 330 -1.48 -6.62 -26.27
CA PHE A 330 -2.21 -5.91 -27.31
C PHE A 330 -1.24 -5.20 -28.27
N ASP A 331 -1.67 -5.00 -29.50
CA ASP A 331 -0.95 -4.20 -30.49
C ASP A 331 -1.06 -2.71 -30.07
N PRO A 332 0.05 -2.01 -29.78
CA PRO A 332 0.00 -0.64 -29.27
C PRO A 332 -0.53 0.37 -30.28
N GLN A 333 -0.46 0.09 -31.58
CA GLN A 333 -0.99 0.96 -32.62
C GLN A 333 -2.50 0.82 -32.80
N THR A 334 -3.00 -0.41 -32.87
CA THR A 334 -4.43 -0.70 -33.12
C THR A 334 -5.25 -0.87 -31.85
N ARG A 335 -4.59 -1.02 -30.69
CA ARG A 335 -5.20 -1.30 -29.37
C ARG A 335 -5.97 -2.63 -29.32
N LYS A 336 -5.78 -3.51 -30.30
CA LYS A 336 -6.42 -4.82 -30.34
C LYS A 336 -5.60 -5.86 -29.59
N TYR A 337 -6.29 -6.67 -28.80
CA TYR A 337 -5.67 -7.79 -28.10
C TYR A 337 -5.13 -8.84 -29.09
N LYS A 338 -4.04 -9.44 -28.68
CA LYS A 338 -3.35 -10.49 -29.42
C LYS A 338 -3.04 -11.67 -28.50
N SER A 339 -3.09 -12.85 -29.06
CA SER A 339 -2.82 -14.08 -28.30
C SER A 339 -1.33 -14.43 -28.20
N LYS A 340 -0.51 -13.87 -29.12
CA LYS A 340 0.93 -14.15 -29.21
C LYS A 340 1.75 -12.87 -29.20
N LEU A 341 2.94 -12.96 -28.65
CA LEU A 341 3.89 -11.86 -28.59
C LEU A 341 4.20 -11.28 -30.00
N ASP A 342 4.53 -12.13 -30.96
CA ASP A 342 4.92 -11.69 -32.30
C ASP A 342 3.79 -10.98 -33.06
N GLU A 343 2.53 -11.25 -32.74
CA GLU A 343 1.35 -10.57 -33.30
C GLU A 343 1.10 -9.20 -32.67
N ALA A 344 1.53 -9.00 -31.43
CA ALA A 344 1.35 -7.78 -30.66
C ALA A 344 2.52 -6.80 -30.80
N MET A 345 3.70 -7.34 -31.09
CA MET A 345 4.94 -6.58 -31.18
C MET A 345 5.00 -5.78 -32.47
N ILE A 346 5.23 -4.47 -32.37
CA ILE A 346 5.39 -3.57 -33.53
C ILE A 346 6.80 -3.00 -33.54
N SER A 347 7.40 -2.89 -34.74
CA SER A 347 8.70 -2.23 -34.89
C SER A 347 8.55 -0.72 -34.73
N MET A 348 9.59 -0.04 -34.21
CA MET A 348 9.60 1.42 -34.11
C MET A 348 9.43 2.12 -35.47
N ALA A 349 9.87 1.49 -36.56
CA ALA A 349 9.67 2.03 -37.90
C ALA A 349 8.19 2.01 -38.34
N SER A 350 7.43 1.01 -37.91
CA SER A 350 6.03 0.80 -38.27
C SER A 350 5.05 1.47 -37.30
N PHE A 351 5.49 1.82 -36.07
CA PHE A 351 4.63 2.42 -35.05
C PHE A 351 4.44 3.91 -35.32
N THR A 352 3.49 4.26 -36.22
CA THR A 352 3.22 5.64 -36.63
C THR A 352 2.36 6.43 -35.63
N ALA A 353 1.52 5.76 -34.87
CA ALA A 353 0.63 6.37 -33.86
C ALA A 353 1.25 6.48 -32.46
N ASP A 354 2.58 6.43 -32.37
CA ASP A 354 3.30 6.48 -31.09
C ASP A 354 3.33 7.89 -30.52
N LYS A 355 2.44 8.15 -29.56
CA LYS A 355 2.38 9.43 -28.83
C LYS A 355 3.56 9.65 -27.88
N PHE A 356 4.29 8.59 -27.53
CA PHE A 356 5.45 8.62 -26.64
C PHE A 356 6.79 8.64 -27.39
N ARG A 357 6.78 8.75 -28.72
CA ARG A 357 7.99 8.63 -29.54
C ARG A 357 9.15 9.53 -29.10
N ALA A 358 8.87 10.73 -28.61
CA ALA A 358 9.88 11.67 -28.11
C ALA A 358 10.54 11.22 -26.80
N PHE A 359 9.92 10.28 -26.11
CA PHE A 359 10.35 9.77 -24.79
C PHE A 359 10.96 8.37 -24.86
N ARG A 360 10.89 7.72 -26.03
CA ARG A 360 11.44 6.38 -26.23
C ARG A 360 12.96 6.36 -26.13
N SER A 361 13.51 5.29 -25.56
CA SER A 361 14.94 5.03 -25.60
C SER A 361 15.43 4.90 -27.05
N PRO A 362 16.61 5.45 -27.41
CA PRO A 362 17.20 5.28 -28.74
C PRO A 362 17.50 3.82 -29.07
N ASN A 363 17.62 2.96 -28.05
CA ASN A 363 17.84 1.53 -28.20
C ASN A 363 16.56 0.76 -28.49
N THR A 364 15.39 1.38 -28.37
CA THR A 364 14.09 0.73 -28.64
C THR A 364 13.98 0.34 -30.11
N LYS A 365 13.79 -0.94 -30.38
CA LYS A 365 13.55 -1.49 -31.71
C LYS A 365 12.11 -1.94 -31.90
N PHE A 366 11.50 -2.40 -30.83
CA PHE A 366 10.11 -2.88 -30.83
C PHE A 366 9.37 -2.36 -29.62
N VAL A 367 8.05 -2.27 -29.76
CA VAL A 367 7.12 -1.93 -28.67
C VAL A 367 6.00 -2.98 -28.64
N VAL A 368 5.58 -3.38 -27.44
CA VAL A 368 4.45 -4.28 -27.26
C VAL A 368 3.55 -3.78 -26.14
N GLY A 369 2.24 -3.74 -26.40
CA GLY A 369 1.26 -3.34 -25.41
C GLY A 369 0.95 -4.46 -24.41
N ILE A 370 0.83 -4.09 -23.15
CA ILE A 370 0.51 -4.98 -22.01
C ILE A 370 -0.72 -4.47 -21.27
N GLN A 371 -1.67 -5.37 -21.06
CA GLN A 371 -2.66 -5.20 -20.01
C GLN A 371 -2.32 -6.19 -18.90
N MET A 372 -1.95 -5.68 -17.72
CA MET A 372 -1.68 -6.50 -16.54
C MET A 372 -2.71 -6.25 -15.46
N THR A 373 -3.33 -7.31 -14.97
CA THR A 373 -4.17 -7.29 -13.77
C THR A 373 -3.37 -7.86 -12.62
N VAL A 374 -3.26 -7.09 -11.54
CA VAL A 374 -2.60 -7.48 -10.30
C VAL A 374 -3.64 -7.61 -9.21
N SER A 375 -3.57 -8.69 -8.45
CA SER A 375 -4.36 -8.89 -7.23
C SER A 375 -3.48 -8.57 -6.04
N TYR A 376 -4.00 -7.78 -5.11
CA TYR A 376 -3.35 -7.44 -3.85
C TYR A 376 -4.34 -7.52 -2.71
N VAL A 377 -3.81 -7.73 -1.50
CA VAL A 377 -4.63 -7.81 -0.30
C VAL A 377 -4.85 -6.41 0.25
N VAL A 378 -6.07 -6.14 0.71
CA VAL A 378 -6.45 -4.85 1.28
C VAL A 378 -6.89 -5.00 2.73
N GLU A 379 -7.10 -3.84 3.35
CA GLU A 379 -7.47 -3.74 4.74
C GLU A 379 -8.85 -4.35 5.02
N THR A 380 -8.98 -4.89 6.23
CA THR A 380 -10.25 -5.34 6.79
C THR A 380 -10.43 -4.74 8.19
N ARG A 381 -11.67 -4.71 8.67
CA ARG A 381 -11.94 -4.30 10.04
C ARG A 381 -11.50 -5.40 11.01
N PRO A 382 -10.80 -5.07 12.10
CA PRO A 382 -10.45 -6.04 13.13
C PRO A 382 -11.71 -6.59 13.80
N SER A 383 -11.64 -7.83 14.26
CA SER A 383 -12.79 -8.53 14.83
C SER A 383 -12.38 -9.49 15.95
N HIS A 384 -13.34 -9.82 16.82
CA HIS A 384 -13.20 -10.88 17.84
C HIS A 384 -13.56 -12.28 17.31
N ARG A 385 -13.25 -12.58 16.06
CA ARG A 385 -13.36 -13.95 15.55
C ARG A 385 -12.37 -14.85 16.26
N GLU A 386 -12.83 -16.02 16.69
CA GLU A 386 -12.00 -17.02 17.34
C GLU A 386 -10.99 -17.66 16.38
N GLU A 387 -11.29 -17.64 15.08
CA GLU A 387 -10.48 -18.23 14.03
C GLU A 387 -10.28 -17.27 12.85
N ASP A 388 -9.16 -17.43 12.17
CA ASP A 388 -8.82 -16.73 10.94
C ASP A 388 -8.35 -17.70 9.86
N ASN A 389 -8.71 -17.40 8.62
CA ASN A 389 -8.31 -18.16 7.45
C ASN A 389 -8.37 -17.28 6.19
N PRO A 390 -7.82 -17.73 5.04
CA PRO A 390 -7.78 -16.93 3.81
C PRO A 390 -9.12 -16.45 3.26
N SER A 391 -10.25 -17.08 3.64
CA SER A 391 -11.58 -16.59 3.19
C SER A 391 -12.01 -15.27 3.87
N HIS A 392 -11.28 -14.86 4.91
CA HIS A 392 -11.48 -13.58 5.59
C HIS A 392 -10.65 -12.44 4.97
N ASP A 393 -9.78 -12.75 4.04
CA ASP A 393 -8.99 -11.72 3.36
C ASP A 393 -9.85 -10.96 2.35
N ALA A 394 -9.59 -9.67 2.25
CA ALA A 394 -10.14 -8.83 1.20
C ALA A 394 -9.08 -8.68 0.10
N ILE A 395 -9.39 -9.13 -1.09
CA ILE A 395 -8.51 -9.06 -2.26
C ILE A 395 -9.12 -8.09 -3.26
N GLN A 396 -8.33 -7.13 -3.70
CA GLN A 396 -8.68 -6.22 -4.78
C GLN A 396 -7.82 -6.49 -6.01
N GLN A 397 -8.28 -5.98 -7.15
CA GLN A 397 -7.58 -6.06 -8.42
C GLN A 397 -7.44 -4.66 -9.01
N ALA A 398 -6.25 -4.37 -9.52
CA ALA A 398 -6.00 -3.22 -10.38
C ALA A 398 -5.56 -3.71 -11.75
N THR A 399 -6.02 -3.04 -12.79
CA THR A 399 -5.60 -3.33 -14.15
C THR A 399 -4.85 -2.14 -14.70
N TYR A 400 -3.60 -2.38 -15.07
CA TYR A 400 -2.69 -1.39 -15.62
C TYR A 400 -2.51 -1.60 -17.11
N TYR A 401 -2.53 -0.49 -17.86
CA TYR A 401 -2.27 -0.47 -19.30
C TYR A 401 -0.98 0.29 -19.55
N TYR A 402 -0.05 -0.37 -20.21
CA TYR A 402 1.26 0.19 -20.55
C TYR A 402 1.83 -0.49 -21.79
N ASP A 403 2.91 0.00 -22.29
CA ASP A 403 3.71 -0.75 -23.24
C ASP A 403 5.11 -1.03 -22.67
N LEU A 404 5.78 -1.96 -23.33
CA LEU A 404 7.15 -2.32 -23.05
C LEU A 404 8.01 -1.99 -24.27
N GLU A 405 9.14 -1.34 -24.01
CA GLU A 405 10.19 -1.10 -24.98
C GLU A 405 11.15 -2.26 -25.01
N LEU A 406 11.42 -2.78 -26.21
CA LEU A 406 12.33 -3.90 -26.41
C LEU A 406 13.50 -3.47 -27.29
N ASP A 407 14.71 -3.90 -26.93
CA ASP A 407 15.91 -3.69 -27.72
C ASP A 407 16.00 -4.67 -28.92
N ALA A 408 17.15 -4.68 -29.64
CA ALA A 408 17.40 -5.56 -30.77
C ALA A 408 17.37 -7.05 -30.40
N ASP A 409 17.74 -7.38 -29.17
CA ASP A 409 17.70 -8.74 -28.61
C ASP A 409 16.36 -9.09 -27.97
N LYS A 410 15.36 -8.20 -28.12
CA LYS A 410 14.03 -8.29 -27.51
C LYS A 410 14.06 -8.35 -25.98
N LYS A 411 15.07 -7.75 -25.34
CA LYS A 411 15.07 -7.50 -23.89
C LYS A 411 14.17 -6.35 -23.57
N ILE A 412 13.49 -6.41 -22.45
CA ILE A 412 12.72 -5.31 -21.88
C ILE A 412 13.72 -4.26 -21.37
N ILE A 413 13.65 -3.05 -21.90
CA ILE A 413 14.54 -1.94 -21.55
C ILE A 413 13.80 -0.72 -21.00
N GLY A 414 12.48 -0.74 -20.99
CA GLY A 414 11.64 0.34 -20.51
C GLY A 414 10.19 0.17 -20.92
N GLY A 415 9.45 1.28 -20.89
CA GLY A 415 8.06 1.34 -21.32
C GLY A 415 7.38 2.65 -20.94
N GLU A 416 6.11 2.78 -21.32
CA GLU A 416 5.30 3.96 -21.05
C GLU A 416 3.94 3.55 -20.47
N TRP A 417 3.52 4.23 -19.39
CA TRP A 417 2.20 4.09 -18.82
C TRP A 417 1.13 4.73 -19.72
N TYR A 418 -0.02 4.08 -19.85
CA TYR A 418 -1.14 4.58 -20.63
C TYR A 418 -2.21 5.27 -19.79
N GLN A 419 -2.05 5.20 -18.48
CA GLN A 419 -2.90 5.82 -17.49
C GLN A 419 -2.05 6.31 -16.33
N ASN A 420 -2.47 7.39 -15.68
CA ASN A 420 -1.75 7.95 -14.52
C ASN A 420 -2.02 7.19 -13.22
N LEU A 421 -2.95 6.24 -13.24
CA LEU A 421 -3.21 5.33 -12.12
C LEU A 421 -2.24 4.15 -12.23
N HIS A 422 -1.10 4.26 -11.60
CA HIS A 422 -0.05 3.23 -11.57
C HIS A 422 0.74 3.35 -10.27
N PRO A 423 1.45 2.30 -9.84
CA PRO A 423 2.24 2.35 -8.63
C PRO A 423 3.38 3.35 -8.70
N ASP A 424 3.53 4.17 -7.65
CA ASP A 424 4.67 5.07 -7.51
C ASP A 424 5.95 4.28 -7.24
N PHE A 425 5.88 3.34 -6.30
CA PHE A 425 7.03 2.56 -5.87
C PHE A 425 6.66 1.14 -5.44
N LEU A 426 7.69 0.31 -5.38
CA LEU A 426 7.63 -1.07 -4.92
C LEU A 426 8.71 -1.31 -3.87
N TRP A 427 8.43 -2.15 -2.89
CA TRP A 427 9.43 -2.51 -1.89
C TRP A 427 9.18 -3.87 -1.25
N THR A 428 10.20 -4.43 -0.64
CA THR A 428 10.11 -5.68 0.12
C THR A 428 11.30 -5.82 1.08
N PRO A 429 11.12 -6.37 2.28
CA PRO A 429 12.25 -6.81 3.09
C PRO A 429 12.99 -7.96 2.41
N ALA A 430 14.25 -8.20 2.77
CA ALA A 430 14.96 -9.39 2.34
C ALA A 430 14.22 -10.67 2.77
N LYS A 431 14.35 -11.77 2.02
CA LYS A 431 13.61 -13.02 2.28
C LYS A 431 13.83 -13.58 3.69
N SER A 432 15.04 -13.41 4.24
CA SER A 432 15.40 -13.86 5.60
C SER A 432 15.29 -12.76 6.65
N ALA A 433 14.76 -11.60 6.30
CA ALA A 433 14.66 -10.47 7.22
C ALA A 433 13.69 -10.78 8.36
N ARG A 434 14.00 -10.30 9.54
CA ARG A 434 13.18 -10.43 10.75
C ARG A 434 13.10 -9.07 11.43
N ALA A 435 11.89 -8.60 11.67
CA ALA A 435 11.68 -7.44 12.52
C ALA A 435 11.93 -7.83 13.96
N GLN A 436 12.80 -7.12 14.65
CA GLN A 436 13.12 -7.38 16.06
C GLN A 436 13.64 -6.12 16.74
N THR A 437 13.29 -5.96 17.99
CA THR A 437 13.73 -4.84 18.82
C THR A 437 15.18 -5.02 19.27
N ALA A 438 15.81 -3.95 19.72
CA ALA A 438 17.15 -4.00 20.33
C ALA A 438 17.17 -4.85 21.64
N TYR A 439 16.01 -5.19 22.17
CA TYR A 439 15.84 -5.90 23.44
C TYR A 439 15.53 -7.38 23.29
N ASP A 440 15.25 -7.87 22.08
CA ASP A 440 14.88 -9.27 21.85
C ASP A 440 15.94 -10.27 22.33
N ALA A 441 17.22 -9.93 22.23
CA ALA A 441 18.31 -10.76 22.75
C ALA A 441 18.30 -10.93 24.27
N GLN A 442 17.60 -10.06 25.02
CA GLN A 442 17.47 -10.12 26.47
C GLN A 442 16.33 -11.03 26.91
N ALA A 443 15.44 -11.46 26.01
CA ALA A 443 14.35 -12.38 26.28
C ALA A 443 14.85 -13.82 26.41
N THR A 444 15.58 -14.09 27.47
CA THR A 444 16.16 -15.43 27.75
C THR A 444 15.15 -16.38 28.38
N GLY A 445 15.37 -17.69 28.21
CA GLY A 445 14.46 -18.74 28.66
C GLY A 445 13.38 -19.06 27.65
N SER A 446 12.33 -19.74 28.06
CA SER A 446 11.20 -20.16 27.22
C SER A 446 9.86 -19.73 27.84
N TRP A 447 8.93 -19.38 26.98
CA TRP A 447 7.55 -19.10 27.36
C TRP A 447 6.63 -20.21 26.84
N ALA A 448 5.88 -20.86 27.76
CA ALA A 448 4.89 -21.86 27.43
C ALA A 448 3.48 -21.29 27.51
N GLN A 449 2.61 -21.72 26.62
CA GLN A 449 1.20 -21.33 26.64
C GLN A 449 0.57 -21.71 27.99
N GLY A 450 -0.20 -20.80 28.59
CA GLY A 450 -0.85 -20.99 29.90
C GLY A 450 0.01 -20.61 31.10
N SER A 451 1.30 -20.30 30.89
CA SER A 451 2.19 -19.77 31.93
C SER A 451 2.34 -18.25 31.78
N PRO A 452 2.55 -17.50 32.88
CA PRO A 452 2.95 -16.11 32.82
C PRO A 452 4.29 -15.95 32.05
N LEU A 453 4.50 -14.79 31.42
CA LEU A 453 5.77 -14.46 30.77
C LEU A 453 6.94 -14.52 31.78
N PRO A 454 8.11 -15.07 31.40
CA PRO A 454 9.32 -14.98 32.19
C PRO A 454 9.70 -13.53 32.49
N GLN A 455 10.31 -13.27 33.64
CA GLN A 455 10.70 -11.90 34.04
C GLN A 455 11.62 -11.24 33.04
N ALA A 456 12.59 -11.97 32.48
CA ALA A 456 13.50 -11.42 31.45
C ALA A 456 12.74 -10.92 30.21
N TRP A 457 11.73 -11.66 29.77
CA TRP A 457 10.87 -11.25 28.63
C TRP A 457 10.05 -10.00 28.95
N ARG A 458 9.49 -9.94 30.18
CA ARG A 458 8.71 -8.77 30.60
C ARG A 458 9.56 -7.51 30.64
N THR A 459 10.76 -7.60 31.22
CA THR A 459 11.69 -6.47 31.30
C THR A 459 12.13 -6.00 29.90
N ALA A 460 12.49 -6.93 29.02
CA ALA A 460 12.84 -6.63 27.63
C ALA A 460 11.68 -5.98 26.87
N ALA A 461 10.46 -6.51 27.03
CA ALA A 461 9.25 -6.02 26.40
C ALA A 461 8.88 -4.59 26.83
N GLN A 462 8.92 -4.31 28.13
CA GLN A 462 8.68 -2.97 28.68
C GLN A 462 9.73 -1.97 28.16
N SER A 463 11.00 -2.39 28.04
CA SER A 463 12.06 -1.56 27.47
C SER A 463 11.83 -1.27 25.98
N ALA A 464 11.42 -2.27 25.20
CA ALA A 464 11.08 -2.13 23.80
C ALA A 464 9.88 -1.19 23.59
N SER A 465 8.81 -1.37 24.36
CA SER A 465 7.63 -0.49 24.32
C SER A 465 7.99 0.97 24.62
N LYS A 466 8.81 1.19 25.65
CA LYS A 466 9.18 2.54 26.09
C LYS A 466 10.12 3.27 25.13
N SER A 467 11.11 2.58 24.54
CA SER A 467 12.18 3.22 23.77
C SER A 467 12.06 3.05 22.27
N GLN A 468 11.29 2.07 21.79
CA GLN A 468 11.10 1.81 20.36
C GLN A 468 9.61 1.78 19.97
N SER A 469 8.69 2.03 20.90
CA SER A 469 7.23 1.99 20.67
C SER A 469 6.78 0.70 19.97
N ALA A 470 7.47 -0.41 20.24
CA ALA A 470 7.30 -1.68 19.56
C ALA A 470 7.07 -2.83 20.53
N PRO A 471 6.25 -3.84 20.18
CA PRO A 471 6.18 -5.08 20.92
C PRO A 471 7.47 -5.90 20.71
N LEU A 472 7.83 -6.74 21.68
CA LEU A 472 8.97 -7.64 21.57
C LEU A 472 8.69 -8.73 20.53
N ALA A 473 9.58 -8.93 19.57
CA ALA A 473 9.39 -9.90 18.49
C ALA A 473 9.18 -11.32 19.01
N ALA A 474 9.92 -11.71 20.04
CA ALA A 474 9.78 -13.02 20.68
C ALA A 474 8.34 -13.27 21.19
N ILE A 475 7.66 -12.25 21.74
CA ILE A 475 6.26 -12.38 22.21
C ILE A 475 5.32 -12.55 21.02
N VAL A 476 5.46 -11.70 20.01
CA VAL A 476 4.60 -11.74 18.80
C VAL A 476 4.71 -13.10 18.10
N GLU A 477 5.92 -13.59 17.90
CA GLU A 477 6.17 -14.89 17.27
C GLU A 477 5.62 -16.06 18.09
N HIS A 478 5.69 -15.99 19.43
CA HIS A 478 5.09 -17.01 20.28
C HIS A 478 3.57 -16.97 20.26
N LEU A 479 2.94 -15.80 20.25
CA LEU A 479 1.49 -15.68 20.05
C LEU A 479 1.06 -16.29 18.72
N ILE A 480 1.78 -16.03 17.63
CA ILE A 480 1.54 -16.66 16.32
C ILE A 480 1.72 -18.18 16.43
N LYS A 481 2.80 -18.65 17.05
CA LYS A 481 3.07 -20.08 17.25
C LYS A 481 1.95 -20.76 18.05
N PHE A 482 1.50 -20.17 19.14
CA PHE A 482 0.39 -20.72 19.96
C PHE A 482 -0.93 -20.71 19.17
N SER A 483 -1.19 -19.65 18.42
CA SER A 483 -2.36 -19.56 17.54
C SER A 483 -2.39 -20.64 16.45
N ARG A 484 -1.24 -21.13 16.02
CA ARG A 484 -1.11 -22.17 14.99
C ARG A 484 -0.99 -23.59 15.57
N ALA A 485 -0.84 -23.73 16.88
CA ALA A 485 -0.65 -25.04 17.50
C ALA A 485 -1.90 -25.95 17.32
N GLY A 486 -1.68 -27.15 16.79
CA GLY A 486 -2.75 -28.12 16.52
C GLY A 486 -3.64 -27.81 15.30
N SER A 487 -3.28 -26.82 14.50
CA SER A 487 -3.99 -26.49 13.25
C SER A 487 -3.25 -27.10 12.06
N THR A 488 -3.98 -27.77 11.18
CA THR A 488 -3.45 -28.19 9.87
C THR A 488 -3.45 -26.93 8.96
N PRO A 489 -2.39 -26.69 8.17
CA PRO A 489 -2.41 -25.59 7.22
C PRO A 489 -3.61 -25.73 6.27
N VAL A 490 -4.46 -24.71 6.22
CA VAL A 490 -5.53 -24.64 5.21
C VAL A 490 -4.89 -24.18 3.91
N PRO A 491 -5.00 -24.92 2.80
CA PRO A 491 -4.55 -24.44 1.50
C PRO A 491 -5.23 -23.12 1.15
N ALA A 492 -4.50 -22.21 0.51
CA ALA A 492 -5.09 -20.98 -0.01
C ALA A 492 -6.28 -21.30 -0.93
N PRO A 493 -7.36 -20.51 -0.92
CA PRO A 493 -8.45 -20.71 -1.84
C PRO A 493 -7.91 -20.63 -3.28
N THR A 494 -8.26 -21.62 -4.08
CA THR A 494 -7.95 -21.60 -5.51
C THR A 494 -8.59 -20.33 -6.09
N PRO A 495 -7.84 -19.49 -6.80
CA PRO A 495 -8.43 -18.32 -7.44
C PRO A 495 -9.62 -18.77 -8.28
N ALA A 496 -10.72 -18.05 -8.19
CA ALA A 496 -11.85 -18.30 -9.07
C ALA A 496 -11.34 -18.25 -10.52
N PRO A 497 -11.71 -19.22 -11.37
CA PRO A 497 -11.28 -19.20 -12.76
C PRO A 497 -11.65 -17.84 -13.37
N THR A 498 -10.69 -17.21 -14.00
CA THR A 498 -10.91 -15.97 -14.74
C THR A 498 -12.11 -16.19 -15.65
N PRO A 499 -13.17 -15.37 -15.60
CA PRO A 499 -14.33 -15.58 -16.43
C PRO A 499 -13.86 -15.66 -17.88
N VAL A 500 -14.12 -16.79 -18.51
CA VAL A 500 -13.91 -16.95 -19.95
C VAL A 500 -14.74 -15.85 -20.61
N PRO A 501 -14.17 -15.00 -21.46
CA PRO A 501 -14.92 -13.95 -22.11
C PRO A 501 -16.12 -14.59 -22.81
N THR A 502 -17.32 -14.21 -22.38
CA THR A 502 -18.56 -14.60 -23.05
C THR A 502 -18.42 -14.18 -24.52
N PRO A 503 -18.64 -15.06 -25.49
CA PRO A 503 -18.55 -14.68 -26.88
C PRO A 503 -19.48 -13.49 -27.12
N THR A 504 -18.94 -12.42 -27.67
CA THR A 504 -19.70 -11.22 -28.04
C THR A 504 -20.86 -11.66 -28.91
N PRO A 505 -22.13 -11.35 -28.57
CA PRO A 505 -23.25 -11.72 -29.41
C PRO A 505 -23.04 -11.13 -30.80
N THR A 506 -23.19 -11.96 -31.80
CA THR A 506 -23.14 -11.55 -33.21
C THR A 506 -24.14 -10.40 -33.39
N PRO A 507 -23.76 -9.25 -33.95
CA PRO A 507 -24.70 -8.15 -34.10
C PRO A 507 -25.89 -8.61 -34.93
N THR A 508 -27.07 -8.50 -34.33
CA THR A 508 -28.35 -8.72 -35.05
C THR A 508 -28.45 -7.67 -36.16
N PRO A 509 -28.78 -8.04 -37.38
CA PRO A 509 -28.92 -7.08 -38.46
C PRO A 509 -29.93 -5.98 -38.06
N ILE A 510 -29.52 -4.75 -38.16
CA ILE A 510 -30.33 -3.56 -37.90
C ILE A 510 -31.47 -3.57 -38.93
N PRO A 511 -32.75 -3.56 -38.54
CA PRO A 511 -33.85 -3.44 -39.48
C PRO A 511 -33.75 -2.09 -40.19
N THR A 512 -33.91 -2.09 -41.50
CA THR A 512 -33.94 -0.90 -42.36
C THR A 512 -35.03 0.05 -41.84
N PRO A 513 -34.76 1.35 -41.63
CA PRO A 513 -35.76 2.26 -41.13
C PRO A 513 -36.90 2.44 -42.14
N VAL A 514 -38.11 2.22 -41.65
CA VAL A 514 -39.36 2.56 -42.38
C VAL A 514 -39.49 4.09 -42.35
N PRO A 515 -39.76 4.80 -43.46
CA PRO A 515 -39.92 6.23 -43.44
C PRO A 515 -41.07 6.69 -42.56
N THR A 516 -40.76 7.53 -41.58
CA THR A 516 -41.73 8.13 -40.68
C THR A 516 -42.54 9.20 -41.40
N PRO A 517 -43.87 9.22 -41.28
CA PRO A 517 -44.68 10.30 -41.87
C PRO A 517 -44.43 11.62 -41.14
N THR A 518 -44.35 12.67 -41.93
CA THR A 518 -44.12 14.06 -41.49
C THR A 518 -45.25 14.51 -40.54
N PRO A 519 -44.92 15.02 -39.34
CA PRO A 519 -45.95 15.50 -38.41
C PRO A 519 -46.51 16.85 -38.84
N THR A 520 -47.84 16.97 -38.78
CA THR A 520 -48.58 18.23 -38.94
C THR A 520 -48.30 19.15 -37.75
N PRO A 521 -48.11 20.47 -37.96
CA PRO A 521 -47.78 21.37 -36.85
C PRO A 521 -48.98 21.58 -35.90
N THR A 522 -48.75 21.31 -34.61
CA THR A 522 -49.67 21.61 -33.54
C THR A 522 -49.48 23.04 -33.00
N PRO A 523 -50.54 23.78 -32.69
CA PRO A 523 -50.38 25.16 -32.21
C PRO A 523 -49.74 25.20 -30.81
N ARG A 524 -48.86 26.19 -30.63
CA ARG A 524 -48.04 26.47 -29.43
C ARG A 524 -48.93 26.91 -28.25
N PRO A 525 -48.86 26.25 -27.07
CA PRO A 525 -49.50 26.76 -25.87
C PRO A 525 -48.73 27.95 -25.24
N THR A 526 -49.50 28.86 -24.67
CA THR A 526 -49.01 30.06 -23.94
C THR A 526 -48.26 29.65 -22.68
N PRO A 527 -47.13 30.32 -22.34
CA PRO A 527 -46.35 29.95 -21.16
C PRO A 527 -47.01 30.35 -19.84
N THR A 528 -47.15 29.37 -18.94
CA THR A 528 -47.51 29.56 -17.56
C THR A 528 -46.23 29.93 -16.75
N PRO A 529 -46.24 30.85 -15.80
CA PRO A 529 -45.06 31.23 -15.04
C PRO A 529 -44.59 30.09 -14.15
N THR A 530 -43.30 29.74 -14.26
CA THR A 530 -42.59 28.73 -13.49
C THR A 530 -42.34 29.24 -12.07
N PRO A 531 -42.63 28.46 -11.00
CA PRO A 531 -42.19 28.79 -9.65
C PRO A 531 -40.65 28.61 -9.56
N ALA A 532 -40.01 29.46 -8.73
CA ALA A 532 -38.58 29.42 -8.48
C ALA A 532 -38.14 28.08 -7.90
N PRO A 533 -36.99 27.55 -8.31
CA PRO A 533 -36.48 26.28 -7.83
C PRO A 533 -36.08 26.35 -6.35
N THR A 534 -36.55 25.39 -5.57
CA THR A 534 -36.05 25.13 -4.22
C THR A 534 -34.58 24.73 -4.30
N PRO A 535 -33.69 25.29 -3.47
CA PRO A 535 -32.28 24.89 -3.50
C PRO A 535 -32.13 23.40 -3.18
N ALA A 536 -31.37 22.69 -4.00
CA ALA A 536 -31.03 21.29 -3.78
C ALA A 536 -30.21 21.16 -2.48
N PRO A 537 -30.43 20.10 -1.69
CA PRO A 537 -29.61 19.81 -0.53
C PRO A 537 -28.14 19.64 -0.96
N ALA A 538 -27.23 20.18 -0.16
CA ALA A 538 -25.80 20.05 -0.38
C ALA A 538 -25.43 18.54 -0.45
N PRO A 539 -24.58 18.13 -1.40
CA PRO A 539 -24.15 16.74 -1.49
C PRO A 539 -23.43 16.32 -0.20
N ARG A 540 -23.82 15.16 0.35
CA ARG A 540 -23.12 14.60 1.50
C ARG A 540 -21.64 14.33 1.13
N PRO A 541 -20.70 14.52 2.04
CA PRO A 541 -19.32 14.14 1.77
C PRO A 541 -19.23 12.65 1.46
N MET A 542 -18.59 12.32 0.37
CA MET A 542 -18.37 10.91 -0.01
C MET A 542 -17.55 10.21 1.06
N THR A 543 -17.93 8.98 1.36
CA THR A 543 -17.13 8.10 2.23
C THR A 543 -15.80 7.77 1.53
N TRP A 544 -14.80 7.37 2.32
CA TRP A 544 -13.51 6.93 1.80
C TRP A 544 -13.64 5.85 0.70
N TRP A 545 -14.52 4.87 0.89
CA TRP A 545 -14.81 3.83 -0.09
C TRP A 545 -15.40 4.36 -1.39
N GLU A 546 -16.30 5.33 -1.31
CA GLU A 546 -16.90 5.95 -2.48
C GLU A 546 -15.86 6.76 -3.27
N ARG A 547 -14.90 7.40 -2.60
CA ARG A 547 -13.77 8.10 -3.25
C ARG A 547 -12.78 7.14 -3.90
N LEU A 548 -12.45 6.03 -3.24
CA LEU A 548 -11.59 5.00 -3.80
C LEU A 548 -12.23 4.35 -5.03
N LEU A 549 -13.52 3.99 -4.94
CA LEU A 549 -14.28 3.44 -6.07
C LEU A 549 -14.44 4.43 -7.22
N ALA A 550 -14.68 5.72 -6.95
CA ALA A 550 -14.75 6.75 -7.98
C ALA A 550 -13.41 6.91 -8.71
N ARG A 551 -12.29 6.89 -7.98
CA ARG A 551 -10.93 6.91 -8.55
C ARG A 551 -10.61 5.65 -9.36
N LEU A 552 -11.00 4.48 -8.88
CA LEU A 552 -10.78 3.20 -9.58
C LEU A 552 -11.66 3.03 -10.83
N LEU A 553 -12.83 3.68 -10.86
CA LEU A 553 -13.78 3.60 -11.98
C LEU A 553 -13.69 4.79 -12.96
N GLY A 554 -12.74 5.72 -12.76
CA GLY A 554 -12.54 6.88 -13.64
C GLY A 554 -13.72 7.86 -13.64
N ARG A 555 -14.43 8.02 -12.52
CA ARG A 555 -15.56 8.94 -12.33
C ARG A 555 -15.23 10.06 -11.36
#